data_256baf805d1bf59f15f635f2f2264047
#
_entry.id   256baf805d1bf59f15f635f2f2264047
#
_cell.length_a   1.000
_cell.length_b   1.000
_cell.length_c   1.000
_cell.angle_alpha   90.00
_cell.angle_beta   90.00
_cell.angle_gamma   90.00
#
_symmetry.space_group_name_H-M   'P 1'
#
loop_
_entity.id
_entity.type
_entity.pdbx_description
1 polymer ?
#
loop_
_entity_poly.entity_id
_entity_poly.type
_entity_poly.pdbx_seq_one_letter_code
_entity_poly.pdbx_strand_id
1 'polypeptide(L)'
;KEFEAISERGGVLGAMETGYQRGKIQEESMYYEHLKHSGEYPIIGVNTFRNPKGETVMETLELARSTDEEKQSQLQRLREFQHQHADHAATALARLQEVCIHNGNIFAELMTTVRYCSLGQITEALFSVGGQYRRNM
;
A
#
# COMPACT_ATOMS: atom_id res chain seq x y z
N LYS A 1 17.13 20.76 18.53
CA LYS A 1 16.98 21.16 17.11
C LYS A 1 15.79 20.44 16.44
N GLU A 2 15.79 19.09 16.33
CA GLU A 2 14.71 18.37 15.63
C GLU A 2 13.38 18.40 16.42
N PHE A 3 13.42 18.28 17.74
CA PHE A 3 12.23 18.41 18.58
C PHE A 3 11.61 19.82 18.51
N GLU A 4 12.41 20.84 18.46
CA GLU A 4 11.95 22.24 18.28
C GLU A 4 11.30 22.39 16.92
N ALA A 5 11.92 21.88 15.85
CA ALA A 5 11.38 21.93 14.51
C ALA A 5 10.04 21.19 14.36
N ILE A 6 9.85 20.09 15.09
CA ILE A 6 8.56 19.39 15.15
C ILE A 6 7.53 20.22 15.93
N SER A 7 7.92 20.80 17.06
CA SER A 7 7.04 21.65 17.87
C SER A 7 6.55 22.88 17.13
N GLU A 8 7.44 23.56 16.38
CA GLU A 8 7.12 24.72 15.55
C GLU A 8 6.11 24.42 14.42
N ARG A 9 6.02 23.14 14.01
CA ARG A 9 5.08 22.66 12.97
C ARG A 9 3.74 22.17 13.53
N GLY A 10 3.45 22.46 14.79
CA GLY A 10 2.22 21.98 15.45
C GLY A 10 2.33 20.59 16.04
N GLY A 11 3.54 20.20 16.44
CA GLY A 11 3.82 18.89 17.02
C GLY A 11 3.92 17.77 15.97
N VAL A 12 3.84 16.54 16.43
CA VAL A 12 4.05 15.37 15.57
C VAL A 12 3.06 15.32 14.40
N LEU A 13 1.79 15.59 14.65
CA LEU A 13 0.75 15.54 13.61
C LEU A 13 0.95 16.63 12.56
N GLY A 14 1.16 17.88 12.94
CA GLY A 14 1.41 18.97 12.00
C GLY A 14 2.72 18.78 11.21
N ALA A 15 3.75 18.21 11.83
CA ALA A 15 4.98 17.86 11.14
C ALA A 15 4.76 16.69 10.14
N MET A 16 3.85 15.74 10.42
CA MET A 16 3.48 14.67 9.49
C MET A 16 2.70 15.22 8.29
N GLU A 17 1.76 16.12 8.52
CA GLU A 17 0.97 16.76 7.45
C GLU A 17 1.85 17.51 6.46
N THR A 18 2.90 18.16 6.95
CA THR A 18 3.88 18.86 6.11
C THR A 18 4.97 17.97 5.53
N GLY A 19 4.96 16.66 5.84
CA GLY A 19 5.96 15.70 5.36
C GLY A 19 7.36 15.87 5.96
N TYR A 20 7.50 16.58 7.07
CA TYR A 20 8.79 16.95 7.67
C TYR A 20 9.64 15.73 8.02
N GLN A 21 9.10 14.79 8.81
CA GLN A 21 9.83 13.59 9.24
C GLN A 21 10.26 12.75 8.03
N ARG A 22 9.38 12.62 7.04
CA ARG A 22 9.66 11.90 5.80
C ARG A 22 10.78 12.58 5.02
N GLY A 23 10.75 13.91 4.89
CA GLY A 23 11.81 14.67 4.24
C GLY A 23 13.16 14.44 4.90
N LYS A 24 13.22 14.47 6.23
CA LYS A 24 14.43 14.19 6.99
C LYS A 24 14.96 12.77 6.80
N ILE A 25 14.09 11.78 6.79
CA ILE A 25 14.47 10.38 6.53
C ILE A 25 15.03 10.24 5.10
N GLN A 26 14.42 10.90 4.12
CA GLN A 26 14.89 10.87 2.73
C GLN A 26 16.25 11.55 2.57
N GLU A 27 16.46 12.70 3.19
CA GLU A 27 17.75 13.41 3.19
C GLU A 27 18.87 12.54 3.76
N GLU A 28 18.65 11.89 4.91
CA GLU A 28 19.62 10.98 5.52
C GLU A 28 19.85 9.74 4.64
N SER A 29 18.81 9.16 4.08
CA SER A 29 18.93 8.02 3.16
C SER A 29 19.81 8.37 1.96
N MET A 30 19.58 9.53 1.35
CA MET A 30 20.39 9.99 0.22
C MET A 30 21.84 10.24 0.62
N TYR A 31 22.09 10.79 1.81
CA TYR A 31 23.44 10.99 2.31
C TYR A 31 24.20 9.66 2.44
N TYR A 32 23.60 8.65 3.06
CA TYR A 32 24.23 7.33 3.18
C TYR A 32 24.37 6.61 1.82
N GLU A 33 23.42 6.80 0.91
CA GLU A 33 23.57 6.26 -0.46
C GLU A 33 24.76 6.89 -1.19
N HIS A 34 24.98 8.19 -1.05
CA HIS A 34 26.16 8.85 -1.62
C HIS A 34 27.46 8.32 -1.03
N LEU A 35 27.54 8.15 0.30
CA LEU A 35 28.71 7.59 0.96
C LEU A 35 29.00 6.14 0.51
N LYS A 36 27.95 5.33 0.32
CA LYS A 36 28.09 3.97 -0.21
C LYS A 36 28.55 3.97 -1.68
N HIS A 37 28.00 4.86 -2.48
CA HIS A 37 28.34 4.96 -3.90
C HIS A 37 29.78 5.48 -4.12
N SER A 38 30.20 6.49 -3.34
CA SER A 38 31.58 7.03 -3.39
C SER A 38 32.63 6.07 -2.83
N GLY A 39 32.22 5.11 -1.99
CA GLY A 39 33.12 4.22 -1.26
C GLY A 39 33.64 4.77 0.06
N GLU A 40 33.25 5.99 0.46
CA GLU A 40 33.60 6.56 1.76
C GLU A 40 33.01 5.77 2.93
N TYR A 41 31.89 5.09 2.69
CA TYR A 41 31.29 4.14 3.62
C TYR A 41 31.50 2.71 3.10
N PRO A 42 32.59 2.01 3.52
CA PRO A 42 32.94 0.71 2.97
C PRO A 42 32.01 -0.39 3.48
N ILE A 43 31.37 -1.11 2.55
CA ILE A 43 30.54 -2.28 2.85
C ILE A 43 31.13 -3.47 2.09
N ILE A 44 31.61 -4.47 2.84
CA ILE A 44 32.24 -5.67 2.28
C ILE A 44 31.24 -6.44 1.42
N GLY A 45 31.64 -6.76 0.19
CA GLY A 45 30.81 -7.48 -0.79
C GLY A 45 29.85 -6.58 -1.56
N VAL A 46 29.68 -5.33 -1.17
CA VAL A 46 28.79 -4.37 -1.86
C VAL A 46 29.60 -3.35 -2.67
N ASN A 47 30.44 -2.55 -2.02
CA ASN A 47 31.32 -1.58 -2.68
C ASN A 47 32.82 -1.81 -2.40
N THR A 48 33.15 -2.68 -1.45
CA THR A 48 34.50 -3.02 -1.02
C THR A 48 34.70 -4.54 -1.11
N PHE A 49 35.86 -5.00 -1.59
CA PHE A 49 36.15 -6.41 -1.86
C PHE A 49 35.08 -7.13 -2.68
N ARG A 50 34.68 -6.50 -3.76
CA ARG A 50 33.73 -7.08 -4.73
C ARG A 50 34.31 -8.30 -5.43
N ASN A 51 33.45 -9.20 -5.90
CA ASN A 51 33.86 -10.33 -6.69
C ASN A 51 34.56 -9.88 -8.02
N PRO A 52 35.85 -10.19 -8.23
CA PRO A 52 36.55 -9.75 -9.43
C PRO A 52 36.01 -10.39 -10.73
N LYS A 53 35.21 -11.46 -10.62
CA LYS A 53 34.56 -12.11 -11.77
C LYS A 53 33.28 -11.42 -12.25
N GLY A 54 32.94 -10.27 -11.63
CA GLY A 54 31.72 -9.54 -11.92
C GLY A 54 30.52 -10.06 -11.15
N GLU A 55 29.42 -9.34 -11.25
CA GLU A 55 28.13 -9.78 -10.73
C GLU A 55 27.67 -10.96 -11.56
N THR A 56 27.22 -12.03 -10.90
CA THR A 56 26.47 -13.10 -11.57
C THR A 56 25.34 -12.43 -12.34
N VAL A 57 25.27 -12.72 -13.64
CA VAL A 57 24.18 -12.23 -14.50
C VAL A 57 22.89 -12.40 -13.74
N MET A 58 22.19 -11.28 -13.47
CA MET A 58 20.86 -11.36 -12.90
C MET A 58 20.05 -12.22 -13.86
N GLU A 59 19.76 -13.45 -13.47
CA GLU A 59 18.79 -14.26 -14.19
C GLU A 59 17.54 -13.40 -14.28
N THR A 60 17.09 -13.13 -15.49
CA THR A 60 15.84 -12.40 -15.74
C THR A 60 14.74 -13.22 -15.11
N LEU A 61 14.27 -12.76 -13.95
CA LEU A 61 13.18 -13.42 -13.24
C LEU A 61 11.97 -13.42 -14.18
N GLU A 62 11.54 -14.59 -14.62
CA GLU A 62 10.36 -14.72 -15.44
C GLU A 62 9.15 -14.33 -14.59
N LEU A 63 8.54 -13.20 -14.91
CA LEU A 63 7.37 -12.73 -14.18
C LEU A 63 6.13 -13.49 -14.69
N ALA A 64 5.50 -14.25 -13.80
CA ALA A 64 4.20 -14.83 -14.08
C ALA A 64 3.17 -13.69 -14.28
N ARG A 65 2.69 -13.55 -15.51
CA ARG A 65 1.68 -12.55 -15.88
C ARG A 65 0.48 -13.25 -16.49
N SER A 66 -0.72 -12.78 -16.13
CA SER A 66 -1.96 -13.27 -16.74
C SER A 66 -1.99 -12.91 -18.22
N THR A 67 -2.52 -13.81 -19.03
CA THR A 67 -2.83 -13.54 -20.45
C THR A 67 -4.01 -12.56 -20.58
N ASP A 68 -4.21 -12.01 -21.77
CA ASP A 68 -5.33 -11.09 -21.99
C ASP A 68 -6.68 -11.81 -21.93
N GLU A 69 -6.75 -13.08 -22.36
CA GLU A 69 -7.94 -13.92 -22.22
C GLU A 69 -8.31 -14.15 -20.76
N GLU A 70 -7.34 -14.43 -19.89
CA GLU A 70 -7.57 -14.60 -18.46
C GLU A 70 -8.10 -13.30 -17.83
N LYS A 71 -7.54 -12.14 -18.19
CA LYS A 71 -8.01 -10.83 -17.72
C LYS A 71 -9.44 -10.55 -18.16
N GLN A 72 -9.76 -10.78 -19.44
CA GLN A 72 -11.11 -10.58 -19.97
C GLN A 72 -12.12 -11.53 -19.32
N SER A 73 -11.76 -12.79 -19.14
CA SER A 73 -12.58 -13.78 -18.44
C SER A 73 -12.88 -13.34 -17.01
N GLN A 74 -11.87 -12.83 -16.28
CA GLN A 74 -12.07 -12.33 -14.92
C GLN A 74 -12.98 -11.10 -14.86
N LEU A 75 -12.84 -10.17 -15.81
CA LEU A 75 -13.71 -8.99 -15.90
C LEU A 75 -15.16 -9.37 -16.22
N GLN A 76 -15.38 -10.33 -17.10
CA GLN A 76 -16.70 -10.83 -17.42
C GLN A 76 -17.36 -11.47 -16.20
N ARG A 77 -16.65 -12.39 -15.52
CA ARG A 77 -17.13 -13.04 -14.31
C ARG A 77 -17.45 -12.06 -13.18
N LEU A 78 -16.63 -10.99 -13.04
CA LEU A 78 -16.90 -9.94 -12.07
C LEU A 78 -18.23 -9.21 -12.38
N ARG A 79 -18.46 -8.85 -13.64
CA ARG A 79 -19.70 -8.17 -14.06
C ARG A 79 -20.92 -9.07 -13.85
N GLU A 80 -20.81 -10.34 -14.20
CA GLU A 80 -21.87 -11.32 -13.99
C GLU A 80 -22.20 -11.49 -12.50
N PHE A 81 -21.17 -11.61 -11.66
CA PHE A 81 -21.32 -11.68 -10.20
C PHE A 81 -22.01 -10.43 -9.62
N GLN A 82 -21.60 -9.24 -10.03
CA GLN A 82 -22.20 -7.99 -9.57
C GLN A 82 -23.66 -7.86 -10.03
N HIS A 83 -23.96 -8.26 -11.25
CA HIS A 83 -25.32 -8.27 -11.79
C HIS A 83 -26.21 -9.26 -11.04
N GLN A 84 -25.73 -10.46 -10.80
CA GLN A 84 -26.46 -11.52 -10.09
C GLN A 84 -26.84 -11.15 -8.65
N HIS A 85 -25.99 -10.35 -7.99
CA HIS A 85 -26.15 -9.97 -6.58
C HIS A 85 -26.57 -8.51 -6.36
N ALA A 86 -26.99 -7.80 -7.41
CA ALA A 86 -27.31 -6.37 -7.35
C ALA A 86 -28.34 -6.03 -6.25
N ASP A 87 -29.36 -6.85 -6.08
CA ASP A 87 -30.43 -6.63 -5.12
C ASP A 87 -29.96 -6.73 -3.66
N HIS A 88 -28.93 -7.51 -3.38
CA HIS A 88 -28.40 -7.74 -2.04
C HIS A 88 -27.18 -6.87 -1.71
N ALA A 89 -26.43 -6.47 -2.73
CA ALA A 89 -25.15 -5.79 -2.54
C ALA A 89 -25.29 -4.46 -1.77
N ALA A 90 -26.25 -3.63 -2.15
CA ALA A 90 -26.46 -2.32 -1.53
C ALA A 90 -26.75 -2.44 -0.01
N THR A 91 -27.61 -3.38 0.36
CA THR A 91 -27.98 -3.63 1.76
C THR A 91 -26.80 -4.19 2.56
N ALA A 92 -26.04 -5.12 1.98
CA ALA A 92 -24.86 -5.71 2.63
C ALA A 92 -23.75 -4.68 2.86
N LEU A 93 -23.49 -3.80 1.88
CA LEU A 93 -22.50 -2.73 2.01
C LEU A 93 -22.91 -1.68 3.05
N ALA A 94 -24.18 -1.26 3.05
CA ALA A 94 -24.69 -0.33 4.05
C ALA A 94 -24.55 -0.89 5.48
N ARG A 95 -24.88 -2.16 5.68
CA ARG A 95 -24.72 -2.83 6.97
C ARG A 95 -23.24 -2.93 7.39
N LEU A 96 -22.34 -3.23 6.47
CA LEU A 96 -20.90 -3.24 6.73
C LEU A 96 -20.40 -1.86 7.20
N GLN A 97 -20.84 -0.79 6.54
CA GLN A 97 -20.53 0.58 6.94
C GLN A 97 -21.04 0.91 8.34
N GLU A 98 -22.29 0.53 8.65
CA GLU A 98 -22.89 0.73 9.96
C GLU A 98 -22.11 0.00 11.07
N VAL A 99 -21.74 -1.25 10.84
CA VAL A 99 -20.90 -2.02 11.78
C VAL A 99 -19.54 -1.35 12.00
N CYS A 100 -18.94 -0.78 10.95
CA CYS A 100 -17.68 -0.05 11.02
C CYS A 100 -17.82 1.22 11.87
N ILE A 101 -18.84 2.02 11.63
CA ILE A 101 -19.12 3.29 12.35
C ILE A 101 -19.35 3.04 13.86
N HIS A 102 -20.04 1.95 14.20
CA HIS A 102 -20.33 1.59 15.59
C HIS A 102 -19.25 0.75 16.28
N ASN A 103 -18.06 0.63 15.67
CA ASN A 103 -16.94 -0.19 16.18
C ASN A 103 -17.34 -1.64 16.48
N GLY A 104 -18.22 -2.22 15.67
CA GLY A 104 -18.63 -3.61 15.76
C GLY A 104 -17.58 -4.57 15.19
N ASN A 105 -17.94 -5.87 15.14
CA ASN A 105 -17.04 -6.87 14.58
C ASN A 105 -17.12 -6.87 13.04
N ILE A 106 -16.24 -6.10 12.40
CA ILE A 106 -16.16 -5.94 10.94
C ILE A 106 -15.87 -7.29 10.26
N PHE A 107 -15.05 -8.15 10.87
CA PHE A 107 -14.71 -9.45 10.27
C PHE A 107 -15.94 -10.36 10.18
N ALA A 108 -16.76 -10.41 11.24
CA ALA A 108 -17.97 -11.20 11.22
C ALA A 108 -18.95 -10.72 10.13
N GLU A 109 -19.09 -9.41 9.93
CA GLU A 109 -19.93 -8.86 8.88
C GLU A 109 -19.34 -9.10 7.48
N LEU A 110 -18.03 -9.01 7.31
CA LEU A 110 -17.34 -9.34 6.05
C LEU A 110 -17.63 -10.79 5.60
N MET A 111 -17.69 -11.76 6.52
CA MET A 111 -18.02 -13.15 6.19
C MET A 111 -19.38 -13.30 5.51
N THR A 112 -20.31 -12.37 5.75
CA THR A 112 -21.59 -12.31 5.06
C THR A 112 -21.51 -11.48 3.79
N THR A 113 -20.88 -10.32 3.84
CA THR A 113 -20.81 -9.34 2.75
C THR A 113 -20.06 -9.87 1.54
N VAL A 114 -18.98 -10.63 1.72
CA VAL A 114 -18.17 -11.21 0.61
C VAL A 114 -18.95 -12.20 -0.26
N ARG A 115 -20.07 -12.67 0.21
CA ARG A 115 -20.95 -13.59 -0.57
C ARG A 115 -21.72 -12.86 -1.68
N TYR A 116 -21.88 -11.53 -1.56
CA TYR A 116 -22.72 -10.73 -2.45
C TYR A 116 -21.97 -9.55 -3.09
N CYS A 117 -20.83 -9.17 -2.54
CA CYS A 117 -20.09 -7.98 -2.94
C CYS A 117 -18.68 -8.32 -3.38
N SER A 118 -18.22 -7.67 -4.45
CA SER A 118 -16.84 -7.77 -4.91
C SER A 118 -15.88 -7.02 -3.98
N LEU A 119 -14.60 -7.37 -4.06
CA LEU A 119 -13.53 -6.71 -3.29
C LEU A 119 -13.53 -5.19 -3.49
N GLY A 120 -13.71 -4.72 -4.73
CA GLY A 120 -13.74 -3.28 -5.02
C GLY A 120 -14.91 -2.57 -4.33
N GLN A 121 -16.11 -3.15 -4.36
CA GLN A 121 -17.29 -2.59 -3.68
C GLN A 121 -17.10 -2.52 -2.16
N ILE A 122 -16.56 -3.59 -1.56
CA ILE A 122 -16.28 -3.65 -0.13
C ILE A 122 -15.23 -2.59 0.27
N THR A 123 -14.14 -2.49 -0.50
CA THR A 123 -13.07 -1.54 -0.24
C THR A 123 -13.56 -0.10 -0.34
N GLU A 124 -14.36 0.23 -1.37
CA GLU A 124 -14.97 1.55 -1.54
C GLU A 124 -15.91 1.91 -0.37
N ALA A 125 -16.74 0.96 0.06
CA ALA A 125 -17.64 1.14 1.19
C ALA A 125 -16.88 1.41 2.50
N LEU A 126 -15.79 0.69 2.75
CA LEU A 126 -14.95 0.92 3.93
C LEU A 126 -14.16 2.24 3.84
N PHE A 127 -13.66 2.61 2.66
CA PHE A 127 -12.97 3.89 2.47
C PHE A 127 -13.88 5.10 2.70
N SER A 128 -15.17 4.99 2.38
CA SER A 128 -16.12 6.09 2.58
C SER A 128 -16.37 6.39 4.05
N VAL A 129 -16.18 5.42 4.97
CA VAL A 129 -16.41 5.60 6.41
C VAL A 129 -15.12 5.67 7.22
N GLY A 130 -14.07 5.01 6.80
CA GLY A 130 -12.77 4.94 7.50
C GLY A 130 -11.67 5.81 6.88
N GLY A 131 -11.94 6.41 5.73
CA GLY A 131 -10.93 7.13 4.95
C GLY A 131 -10.00 6.19 4.16
N GLN A 132 -9.41 6.73 3.11
CA GLN A 132 -8.52 6.01 2.21
C GLN A 132 -7.07 6.26 2.60
N TYR A 133 -6.30 5.19 2.81
CA TYR A 133 -4.86 5.32 2.92
C TYR A 133 -4.27 5.82 1.60
N ARG A 134 -3.58 6.94 1.66
CA ARG A 134 -2.81 7.48 0.53
C ARG A 134 -1.33 7.41 0.87
N ARG A 135 -0.60 6.66 0.08
CA ARG A 135 0.86 6.71 0.14
C ARG A 135 1.30 8.03 -0.47
N ASN A 136 1.77 8.96 0.36
CA ASN A 136 2.43 10.16 -0.15
C ASN A 136 3.77 9.72 -0.74
N MET A 137 3.88 9.73 -2.04
CA MET A 137 5.13 9.56 -2.77
C MET A 137 5.70 10.92 -3.11
#